data_ad6f62bb128b170f60aff6a21f16f8da
#
_entry.id   ad6f62bb128b170f60aff6a21f16f8da
#
_cell.length_a   1.000
_cell.length_b   1.000
_cell.length_c   1.000
_cell.angle_alpha   90.00
_cell.angle_beta   90.00
_cell.angle_gamma   90.00
#
_symmetry.space_group_name_H-M   'P 1'
#
loop_
_entity.id
_entity.type
_entity.pdbx_description
1 polymer ?
#
loop_
_entity_poly.entity_id
_entity_poly.type
_entity_poly.pdbx_seq_one_letter_code
_entity_poly.pdbx_strand_id
1 'polypeptide(L)'
;MKKNLFLCLLFLLGILNVSAQTTGNKGFKLNVNSGNAYLDCGDITQLNKAGAYTIEAWVNITLDELADRFIIFKKEQPDERNRIKVQVEKNGQIYVMQANGDGAYAQTSAGCYPKSGWHHVALVYDGTKSSTDEGVIILYIDGIRQSFSNAFFKPTTGDIDASFVLGGASLACYDEVRVWNKSLSLETISKWKSYKVLDTHPDKANLVAYYDFQNVT
;
A
#
# COMPACT_ATOMS: atom_id res chain seq x y z
N MET A 1 -31.01 57.94 18.54
CA MET A 1 -30.94 56.50 18.86
C MET A 1 -30.63 55.77 17.60
N LYS A 2 -29.37 55.39 17.39
CA LYS A 2 -28.93 54.55 16.23
C LYS A 2 -28.86 53.13 16.72
N LYS A 3 -29.69 52.24 16.14
CA LYS A 3 -29.65 50.79 16.38
C LYS A 3 -28.52 50.20 15.53
N ASN A 4 -27.49 49.68 16.19
CA ASN A 4 -26.45 48.87 15.55
C ASN A 4 -27.02 47.48 15.31
N LEU A 5 -27.18 47.14 14.04
CA LEU A 5 -27.52 45.79 13.57
C LEU A 5 -26.23 44.97 13.53
N PHE A 6 -26.05 44.08 14.48
CA PHE A 6 -24.95 43.11 14.50
C PHE A 6 -25.29 42.00 13.49
N LEU A 7 -24.63 42.04 12.33
CA LEU A 7 -24.74 40.99 11.33
C LEU A 7 -23.88 39.78 11.77
N CYS A 8 -24.53 38.77 12.34
CA CYS A 8 -23.89 37.50 12.66
C CYS A 8 -23.63 36.75 11.35
N LEU A 9 -22.38 36.76 10.87
CA LEU A 9 -21.95 35.99 9.73
C LEU A 9 -21.83 34.52 10.19
N LEU A 10 -22.87 33.74 9.97
CA LEU A 10 -22.79 32.25 10.11
C LEU A 10 -21.88 31.74 9.00
N PHE A 11 -20.64 31.42 9.38
CA PHE A 11 -19.82 30.52 8.56
C PHE A 11 -20.47 29.13 8.56
N LEU A 12 -21.25 28.85 7.54
CA LEU A 12 -21.62 27.48 7.21
C LEU A 12 -20.34 26.78 6.76
N LEU A 13 -19.65 26.12 7.70
CA LEU A 13 -18.72 25.06 7.37
C LEU A 13 -19.54 23.97 6.67
N GLY A 14 -19.53 23.98 5.35
CA GLY A 14 -20.01 22.88 4.56
C GLY A 14 -19.22 21.65 4.95
N ILE A 15 -19.79 20.81 5.81
CA ILE A 15 -19.33 19.44 5.98
C ILE A 15 -19.60 18.80 4.63
N LEU A 16 -18.59 18.75 3.77
CA LEU A 16 -18.59 17.82 2.64
C LEU A 16 -18.63 16.43 3.26
N ASN A 17 -19.84 15.89 3.37
CA ASN A 17 -20.03 14.46 3.57
C ASN A 17 -19.52 13.75 2.32
N VAL A 18 -18.21 13.56 2.23
CA VAL A 18 -17.64 12.60 1.30
C VAL A 18 -17.97 11.25 1.93
N SER A 19 -19.07 10.67 1.50
CA SER A 19 -19.44 9.32 1.92
C SER A 19 -18.30 8.40 1.55
N ALA A 20 -17.74 7.73 2.55
CA ALA A 20 -16.89 6.56 2.30
C ALA A 20 -17.66 5.66 1.35
N GLN A 21 -17.01 5.23 0.29
CA GLN A 21 -17.62 4.39 -0.74
C GLN A 21 -17.83 2.99 -0.16
N THR A 22 -18.91 2.78 0.60
CA THR A 22 -19.24 1.50 1.24
C THR A 22 -20.21 0.64 0.46
N THR A 23 -20.73 1.12 -0.67
CA THR A 23 -21.70 0.35 -1.46
C THR A 23 -21.34 0.36 -2.93
N GLY A 24 -20.85 -0.77 -3.42
CA GLY A 24 -20.63 -1.02 -4.84
C GLY A 24 -19.17 -1.06 -5.31
N ASN A 25 -18.21 -1.05 -4.42
CA ASN A 25 -16.82 -1.25 -4.78
C ASN A 25 -16.64 -2.66 -5.32
N LYS A 26 -16.44 -2.76 -6.62
CA LYS A 26 -16.18 -4.02 -7.31
C LYS A 26 -14.66 -4.25 -7.33
N GLY A 27 -14.06 -4.48 -6.17
CA GLY A 27 -12.67 -4.85 -6.11
C GLY A 27 -12.36 -6.02 -7.06
N PHE A 28 -11.17 -6.04 -7.63
CA PHE A 28 -10.73 -7.12 -8.50
C PHE A 28 -10.48 -8.38 -7.69
N LYS A 29 -11.20 -9.47 -8.00
CA LYS A 29 -10.99 -10.76 -7.35
C LYS A 29 -10.04 -11.61 -8.17
N LEU A 30 -8.86 -11.89 -7.61
CA LEU A 30 -7.98 -12.95 -8.12
C LEU A 30 -8.60 -14.30 -7.77
N ASN A 31 -9.08 -15.03 -8.78
CA ASN A 31 -9.65 -16.34 -8.60
C ASN A 31 -8.64 -17.42 -9.04
N VAL A 32 -8.21 -18.24 -8.10
CA VAL A 32 -7.20 -19.28 -8.34
C VAL A 32 -7.88 -20.64 -8.38
N ASN A 33 -8.31 -21.08 -9.55
CA ASN A 33 -8.79 -22.47 -9.72
C ASN A 33 -7.63 -23.50 -9.90
N SER A 34 -6.41 -23.03 -10.17
CA SER A 34 -5.22 -23.89 -10.25
C SER A 34 -3.94 -23.05 -10.28
N GLY A 35 -3.12 -23.12 -9.25
CA GLY A 35 -1.77 -22.54 -9.25
C GLY A 35 -1.72 -21.03 -8.90
N ASN A 36 -0.69 -20.37 -9.29
CA ASN A 36 -0.35 -18.99 -8.92
C ASN A 36 -1.09 -17.97 -9.77
N ALA A 37 -2.33 -17.60 -9.42
CA ALA A 37 -2.95 -16.42 -10.05
C ALA A 37 -2.34 -15.13 -9.51
N TYR A 38 -1.97 -14.25 -10.43
CA TYR A 38 -1.48 -12.92 -10.14
C TYR A 38 -1.96 -11.95 -11.23
N LEU A 39 -1.99 -10.69 -10.90
CA LEU A 39 -2.22 -9.61 -11.86
C LEU A 39 -0.87 -8.96 -12.19
N ASP A 40 -0.49 -9.02 -13.45
CA ASP A 40 0.67 -8.31 -13.99
C ASP A 40 0.25 -6.87 -14.32
N CYS A 41 0.84 -5.91 -13.62
CA CYS A 41 0.57 -4.48 -13.78
C CYS A 41 1.62 -3.77 -14.66
N GLY A 42 2.50 -4.53 -15.30
CA GLY A 42 3.59 -4.00 -16.12
C GLY A 42 4.76 -3.46 -15.30
N ASP A 43 5.77 -2.95 -16.00
CA ASP A 43 6.94 -2.37 -15.35
C ASP A 43 6.67 -0.92 -14.90
N ILE A 44 6.65 -0.71 -13.58
CA ILE A 44 6.62 0.62 -12.97
C ILE A 44 8.06 1.08 -12.75
N THR A 45 8.65 1.70 -13.78
CA THR A 45 10.07 2.08 -13.83
C THR A 45 10.49 3.06 -12.73
N GLN A 46 9.54 3.85 -12.19
CA GLN A 46 9.78 4.78 -11.09
C GLN A 46 10.17 4.08 -9.77
N LEU A 47 9.94 2.77 -9.67
CA LEU A 47 10.41 1.95 -8.55
C LEU A 47 11.84 1.43 -8.72
N ASN A 48 12.45 1.62 -9.90
CA ASN A 48 13.84 1.22 -10.16
C ASN A 48 14.78 2.28 -9.57
N LYS A 49 15.75 1.85 -8.78
CA LYS A 49 16.70 2.74 -8.08
C LYS A 49 16.01 3.87 -7.30
N ALA A 50 14.79 3.62 -6.84
CA ALA A 50 14.00 4.61 -6.15
C ALA A 50 14.66 5.03 -4.83
N GLY A 51 14.74 6.33 -4.58
CA GLY A 51 15.15 6.89 -3.31
C GLY A 51 14.02 7.01 -2.30
N ALA A 52 12.78 7.06 -2.77
CA ALA A 52 11.57 7.07 -1.94
C ALA A 52 10.38 6.54 -2.75
N TYR A 53 9.46 5.87 -2.08
CA TYR A 53 8.18 5.45 -2.67
C TYR A 53 7.13 5.17 -1.59
N THR A 54 5.88 5.11 -2.01
CA THR A 54 4.78 4.52 -1.25
C THR A 54 3.99 3.60 -2.17
N ILE A 55 3.67 2.41 -1.69
CA ILE A 55 2.77 1.46 -2.35
C ILE A 55 1.66 1.16 -1.38
N GLU A 56 0.41 1.39 -1.79
CA GLU A 56 -0.75 1.14 -0.95
C GLU A 56 -1.86 0.44 -1.72
N ALA A 57 -2.64 -0.37 -1.01
CA ALA A 57 -3.75 -1.12 -1.55
C ALA A 57 -4.79 -1.43 -0.47
N TRP A 58 -6.06 -1.51 -0.84
CA TRP A 58 -7.04 -2.28 -0.11
C TRP A 58 -6.95 -3.74 -0.56
N VAL A 59 -6.88 -4.66 0.41
CA VAL A 59 -6.72 -6.09 0.16
C VAL A 59 -7.66 -6.86 1.07
N ASN A 60 -8.36 -7.84 0.50
CA ASN A 60 -9.17 -8.78 1.28
C ASN A 60 -8.58 -10.19 1.12
N ILE A 61 -8.02 -10.70 2.19
CA ILE A 61 -7.40 -12.02 2.29
C ILE A 61 -8.02 -12.73 3.48
N THR A 62 -8.35 -14.01 3.31
CA THR A 62 -8.76 -14.89 4.41
C THR A 62 -7.57 -15.75 4.80
N LEU A 63 -6.92 -15.47 5.93
CA LEU A 63 -5.68 -16.15 6.32
C LEU A 63 -5.86 -17.67 6.49
N ASP A 64 -7.01 -18.10 7.02
CA ASP A 64 -7.27 -19.53 7.23
C ASP A 64 -7.39 -20.33 5.93
N GLU A 65 -7.66 -19.66 4.81
CA GLU A 65 -7.72 -20.27 3.46
C GLU A 65 -6.34 -20.33 2.79
N LEU A 66 -5.31 -19.70 3.35
CA LEU A 66 -3.95 -19.78 2.81
C LEU A 66 -3.37 -21.18 3.05
N ALA A 67 -2.71 -21.73 2.04
CA ALA A 67 -1.91 -22.95 2.20
C ALA A 67 -0.70 -22.67 3.12
N ASP A 68 0.01 -21.57 2.85
CA ASP A 68 1.22 -21.13 3.56
C ASP A 68 1.25 -19.59 3.67
N ARG A 69 1.42 -18.92 2.54
CA ARG A 69 1.60 -17.47 2.45
C ARG A 69 0.87 -16.89 1.25
N PHE A 70 0.73 -15.58 1.26
CA PHE A 70 0.18 -14.80 0.16
C PHE A 70 1.04 -13.58 -0.14
N ILE A 71 1.33 -13.33 -1.41
CA ILE A 71 2.05 -12.13 -1.85
C ILE A 71 1.03 -11.02 -2.06
N ILE A 72 1.10 -9.96 -1.25
CA ILE A 72 0.22 -8.80 -1.39
C ILE A 72 0.60 -8.05 -2.66
N PHE A 73 1.86 -7.69 -2.81
CA PHE A 73 2.43 -7.15 -4.05
C PHE A 73 3.92 -7.40 -4.11
N LYS A 74 4.44 -7.41 -5.33
CA LYS A 74 5.89 -7.48 -5.57
C LYS A 74 6.31 -6.82 -6.88
N LYS A 75 7.54 -6.36 -6.92
CA LYS A 75 8.35 -6.10 -8.10
C LYS A 75 9.69 -6.77 -7.84
N GLU A 76 10.02 -7.83 -8.57
CA GLU A 76 11.10 -8.75 -8.16
C GLU A 76 11.75 -9.37 -9.39
N GLN A 77 13.07 -9.24 -9.49
CA GLN A 77 13.84 -9.95 -10.52
C GLN A 77 13.84 -11.47 -10.28
N PRO A 78 14.01 -12.28 -11.34
CA PRO A 78 14.02 -13.75 -11.22
C PRO A 78 15.10 -14.30 -10.27
N ASP A 79 16.22 -13.59 -10.14
CA ASP A 79 17.32 -13.96 -9.23
C ASP A 79 17.13 -13.48 -7.78
N GLU A 80 16.01 -12.79 -7.52
CA GLU A 80 15.59 -12.22 -6.24
C GLU A 80 16.57 -11.20 -5.61
N ARG A 81 17.64 -10.81 -6.30
CA ARG A 81 18.65 -9.89 -5.78
C ARG A 81 18.13 -8.47 -5.64
N ASN A 82 17.28 -8.05 -6.58
CA ASN A 82 16.65 -6.74 -6.56
C ASN A 82 15.15 -6.92 -6.46
N ARG A 83 14.54 -6.40 -5.40
CA ARG A 83 13.11 -6.60 -5.16
C ARG A 83 12.50 -5.58 -4.21
N ILE A 84 11.20 -5.40 -4.39
CA ILE A 84 10.23 -4.86 -3.45
C ILE A 84 9.15 -5.92 -3.31
N LYS A 85 8.84 -6.37 -2.09
CA LYS A 85 7.84 -7.42 -1.88
C LYS A 85 7.22 -7.30 -0.50
N VAL A 86 5.91 -7.44 -0.45
CA VAL A 86 5.15 -7.59 0.80
C VAL A 86 4.37 -8.90 0.71
N GLN A 87 4.58 -9.78 1.69
CA GLN A 87 3.85 -11.03 1.80
C GLN A 87 3.31 -11.20 3.22
N VAL A 88 2.19 -11.90 3.34
CA VAL A 88 1.60 -12.29 4.62
C VAL A 88 1.62 -13.80 4.74
N GLU A 89 1.98 -14.29 5.92
CA GLU A 89 1.93 -15.69 6.29
C GLU A 89 0.54 -16.05 6.86
N LYS A 90 0.20 -17.34 6.88
CA LYS A 90 -1.06 -17.84 7.44
C LYS A 90 -1.30 -17.41 8.90
N ASN A 91 -0.25 -17.22 9.68
CA ASN A 91 -0.33 -16.75 11.06
C ASN A 91 -0.52 -15.23 11.20
N GLY A 92 -0.63 -14.48 10.09
CA GLY A 92 -0.75 -13.03 10.05
C GLY A 92 0.57 -12.27 10.11
N GLN A 93 1.69 -12.94 10.21
CA GLN A 93 3.00 -12.30 10.16
C GLN A 93 3.26 -11.75 8.75
N ILE A 94 3.80 -10.53 8.67
CA ILE A 94 4.13 -9.90 7.39
C ILE A 94 5.64 -9.83 7.21
N TYR A 95 6.09 -10.20 6.03
CA TYR A 95 7.44 -9.96 5.55
C TYR A 95 7.42 -8.81 4.53
N VAL A 96 8.28 -7.84 4.78
CA VAL A 96 8.61 -6.80 3.82
C VAL A 96 10.04 -7.06 3.35
N MET A 97 10.22 -7.20 2.06
CA MET A 97 11.51 -7.45 1.45
C MET A 97 11.83 -6.31 0.50
N GLN A 98 12.97 -5.68 0.74
CA GLN A 98 13.59 -4.74 -0.19
C GLN A 98 15.03 -5.15 -0.33
N ALA A 99 15.47 -5.40 -1.55
CA ALA A 99 16.83 -5.80 -1.82
C ALA A 99 17.44 -4.95 -2.94
N ASN A 100 18.75 -4.72 -2.80
CA ASN A 100 19.62 -4.12 -3.79
C ASN A 100 20.92 -4.92 -3.77
N GLY A 101 20.95 -6.00 -4.58
CA GLY A 101 22.05 -6.96 -4.66
C GLY A 101 22.00 -8.03 -3.57
N ASP A 102 22.18 -7.68 -2.30
CA ASP A 102 22.10 -8.61 -1.17
C ASP A 102 20.74 -8.53 -0.49
N GLY A 103 20.25 -9.66 0.01
CA GLY A 103 18.95 -9.73 0.66
C GLY A 103 18.85 -8.82 1.88
N ALA A 104 18.00 -7.81 1.80
CA ALA A 104 17.57 -7.03 2.96
C ALA A 104 16.08 -7.32 3.16
N TYR A 105 15.65 -7.53 4.40
CA TYR A 105 14.24 -7.77 4.70
C TYR A 105 13.88 -7.24 6.08
N ALA A 106 12.60 -7.01 6.27
CA ALA A 106 12.00 -6.81 7.58
C ALA A 106 10.88 -7.82 7.80
N GLN A 107 10.59 -8.10 9.03
CA GLN A 107 9.54 -9.01 9.44
C GLN A 107 8.77 -8.40 10.59
N THR A 108 7.44 -8.41 10.53
CA THR A 108 6.60 -7.97 11.63
C THR A 108 6.34 -9.12 12.63
N SER A 109 5.76 -8.80 13.78
CA SER A 109 5.27 -9.81 14.71
C SER A 109 4.15 -10.64 14.10
N ALA A 110 4.01 -11.91 14.54
CA ALA A 110 2.91 -12.76 14.15
C ALA A 110 1.56 -12.13 14.57
N GLY A 111 0.54 -12.27 13.71
CA GLY A 111 -0.80 -11.78 13.96
C GLY A 111 -1.01 -10.28 13.69
N CYS A 112 -0.08 -9.58 13.08
CA CYS A 112 -0.28 -8.17 12.76
C CYS A 112 -1.26 -7.93 11.60
N TYR A 113 -1.40 -8.84 10.62
CA TYR A 113 -2.45 -8.80 9.62
C TYR A 113 -3.72 -9.48 10.15
N PRO A 114 -4.90 -8.83 10.05
CA PRO A 114 -6.15 -9.41 10.53
C PRO A 114 -6.52 -10.69 9.75
N LYS A 115 -7.33 -11.56 10.38
CA LYS A 115 -7.63 -12.90 9.82
C LYS A 115 -8.43 -12.86 8.52
N SER A 116 -9.28 -11.86 8.32
CA SER A 116 -10.14 -11.74 7.15
C SER A 116 -10.73 -10.36 7.01
N GLY A 117 -11.27 -10.05 5.84
CA GLY A 117 -11.91 -8.77 5.55
C GLY A 117 -11.03 -7.85 4.73
N TRP A 118 -11.56 -6.66 4.43
CA TRP A 118 -10.83 -5.62 3.73
C TRP A 118 -9.92 -4.86 4.66
N HIS A 119 -8.63 -4.84 4.37
CA HIS A 119 -7.62 -4.10 5.12
C HIS A 119 -6.78 -3.25 4.19
N HIS A 120 -6.49 -2.03 4.62
CA HIS A 120 -5.59 -1.15 3.90
C HIS A 120 -4.14 -1.45 4.30
N VAL A 121 -3.32 -1.78 3.31
CA VAL A 121 -1.88 -2.03 3.47
C VAL A 121 -1.14 -0.89 2.79
N ALA A 122 -0.22 -0.23 3.49
CA ALA A 122 0.65 0.78 2.91
C ALA A 122 2.11 0.56 3.32
N LEU A 123 2.97 0.38 2.33
CA LEU A 123 4.41 0.33 2.47
C LEU A 123 5.00 1.67 2.08
N VAL A 124 5.68 2.32 3.00
CA VAL A 124 6.40 3.58 2.78
C VAL A 124 7.89 3.34 2.89
N TYR A 125 8.64 3.83 1.93
CA TYR A 125 10.10 3.80 1.91
C TYR A 125 10.66 5.21 1.77
N ASP A 126 11.65 5.53 2.59
CA ASP A 126 12.40 6.79 2.55
C ASP A 126 13.91 6.51 2.65
N GLY A 127 14.56 6.37 1.52
CA GLY A 127 15.99 6.10 1.42
C GLY A 127 16.90 7.26 1.86
N THR A 128 16.32 8.43 2.22
CA THR A 128 17.08 9.54 2.81
C THR A 128 17.42 9.28 4.29
N LYS A 129 16.73 8.32 4.90
CA LYS A 129 16.97 7.87 6.27
C LYS A 129 18.16 6.92 6.34
N SER A 130 18.80 6.85 7.50
CA SER A 130 19.83 5.83 7.74
C SER A 130 19.21 4.43 7.69
N SER A 131 19.94 3.45 7.18
CA SER A 131 19.48 2.05 7.11
C SER A 131 19.21 1.42 8.50
N THR A 132 19.64 2.07 9.57
CA THR A 132 19.38 1.69 10.96
C THR A 132 18.17 2.42 11.56
N ASP A 133 17.62 3.43 10.84
CA ASP A 133 16.49 4.19 11.33
C ASP A 133 15.19 3.42 11.11
N GLU A 134 14.33 3.39 12.12
CA GLU A 134 13.00 2.81 12.01
C GLU A 134 12.09 3.50 10.97
N GLY A 135 12.53 4.63 10.41
CA GLY A 135 11.80 5.40 9.42
C GLY A 135 12.15 5.10 7.96
N VAL A 136 13.15 4.25 7.69
CA VAL A 136 13.55 3.90 6.32
C VAL A 136 12.44 3.14 5.60
N ILE A 137 11.89 2.13 6.26
CA ILE A 137 10.67 1.42 5.81
C ILE A 137 9.64 1.46 6.93
N ILE A 138 8.43 1.77 6.54
CA ILE A 138 7.27 1.80 7.44
C ILE A 138 6.14 1.01 6.77
N LEU A 139 5.58 0.07 7.51
CA LEU A 139 4.37 -0.65 7.11
C LEU A 139 3.20 -0.14 7.95
N TYR A 140 2.11 0.18 7.29
CA TYR A 140 0.84 0.49 7.93
C TYR A 140 -0.21 -0.55 7.54
N ILE A 141 -0.96 -1.02 8.53
CA ILE A 141 -2.19 -1.79 8.33
C ILE A 141 -3.32 -0.95 8.91
N ASP A 142 -4.31 -0.60 8.09
CA ASP A 142 -5.44 0.26 8.44
C ASP A 142 -5.05 1.64 9.00
N GLY A 143 -3.85 2.12 8.66
CA GLY A 143 -3.27 3.35 9.18
C GLY A 143 -2.54 3.18 10.51
N ILE A 144 -2.41 1.97 11.03
CA ILE A 144 -1.64 1.67 12.25
C ILE A 144 -0.25 1.20 11.84
N ARG A 145 0.78 1.91 12.33
CA ARG A 145 2.19 1.54 12.12
C ARG A 145 2.48 0.18 12.73
N GLN A 146 3.11 -0.70 11.97
CA GLN A 146 3.56 -2.00 12.41
C GLN A 146 5.03 -1.94 12.86
N SER A 147 5.35 -2.63 13.96
CA SER A 147 6.73 -2.78 14.43
C SER A 147 7.37 -3.98 13.76
N PHE A 148 8.63 -3.84 13.35
CA PHE A 148 9.41 -4.93 12.82
C PHE A 148 10.22 -5.59 13.95
N SER A 149 10.18 -6.92 14.01
CA SER A 149 11.01 -7.70 14.95
C SER A 149 12.47 -7.79 14.48
N ASN A 150 12.69 -7.65 13.17
CA ASN A 150 14.00 -7.66 12.54
C ASN A 150 13.94 -6.81 11.28
N ALA A 151 14.90 -5.92 11.06
CA ALA A 151 14.90 -5.01 9.93
C ALA A 151 16.33 -4.72 9.44
N PHE A 152 16.53 -4.99 8.15
CA PHE A 152 17.76 -4.66 7.43
C PHE A 152 17.37 -4.04 6.10
N PHE A 153 17.72 -2.77 5.87
CA PHE A 153 17.33 -2.07 4.65
C PHE A 153 18.51 -1.43 3.95
N LYS A 154 18.41 -1.35 2.65
CA LYS A 154 19.35 -0.63 1.78
C LYS A 154 18.83 0.79 1.51
N PRO A 155 19.72 1.76 1.25
CA PRO A 155 19.33 3.17 1.04
C PRO A 155 18.58 3.42 -0.28
N THR A 156 18.65 2.49 -1.22
CA THR A 156 17.90 2.57 -2.50
C THR A 156 17.40 1.19 -2.88
N THR A 157 16.34 1.14 -3.68
CA THR A 157 16.00 -0.08 -4.41
C THR A 157 17.08 -0.38 -5.44
N GLY A 158 17.24 -1.65 -5.82
CA GLY A 158 18.06 -2.01 -6.98
C GLY A 158 17.40 -1.61 -8.29
N ASP A 159 18.09 -1.89 -9.39
CA ASP A 159 17.50 -1.85 -10.72
C ASP A 159 16.63 -3.10 -10.89
N ILE A 160 15.31 -2.93 -10.80
CA ILE A 160 14.36 -4.03 -10.81
C ILE A 160 13.69 -4.06 -12.18
N ASP A 161 14.34 -4.67 -13.17
CA ASP A 161 13.75 -4.90 -14.50
C ASP A 161 12.78 -6.08 -14.43
N ALA A 162 11.57 -5.81 -13.96
CA ALA A 162 10.50 -6.79 -13.79
C ALA A 162 9.14 -6.09 -13.64
N SER A 163 8.06 -6.79 -13.94
CA SER A 163 6.71 -6.28 -13.70
C SER A 163 6.40 -6.08 -12.23
N PHE A 164 5.57 -5.07 -11.95
CA PHE A 164 4.86 -4.96 -10.68
C PHE A 164 3.66 -5.92 -10.69
N VAL A 165 3.57 -6.75 -9.68
CA VAL A 165 2.62 -7.87 -9.63
C VAL A 165 1.81 -7.83 -8.34
N LEU A 166 0.50 -8.04 -8.46
CA LEU A 166 -0.42 -8.21 -7.34
C LEU A 166 -0.79 -9.68 -7.21
N GLY A 167 -0.77 -10.20 -6.00
CA GLY A 167 -1.20 -11.56 -5.71
C GLY A 167 -0.14 -12.63 -5.97
N GLY A 168 -0.56 -13.85 -5.75
CA GLY A 168 0.22 -15.07 -5.95
C GLY A 168 -0.17 -16.13 -4.91
N ALA A 169 -0.46 -17.33 -5.37
CA ALA A 169 -0.71 -18.55 -4.58
C ALA A 169 -2.05 -18.69 -3.84
N SER A 170 -2.94 -17.68 -3.79
CA SER A 170 -4.23 -17.82 -3.07
C SER A 170 -5.28 -16.81 -3.56
N LEU A 171 -6.52 -16.98 -3.09
CA LEU A 171 -7.63 -16.05 -3.35
C LEU A 171 -7.43 -14.74 -2.63
N ALA A 172 -7.57 -13.64 -3.34
CA ALA A 172 -7.63 -12.29 -2.75
C ALA A 172 -8.48 -11.35 -3.59
N CYS A 173 -8.99 -10.30 -2.96
CA CYS A 173 -9.58 -9.18 -3.68
C CYS A 173 -8.72 -7.93 -3.46
N TYR A 174 -8.62 -7.12 -4.50
CA TYR A 174 -7.87 -5.86 -4.48
C TYR A 174 -8.75 -4.69 -4.85
N ASP A 175 -8.44 -3.54 -4.29
CA ASP A 175 -9.01 -2.28 -4.67
C ASP A 175 -8.06 -1.11 -4.35
N GLU A 176 -8.22 0.00 -5.08
CA GLU A 176 -7.51 1.24 -4.81
C GLU A 176 -5.98 1.07 -4.68
N VAL A 177 -5.38 0.25 -5.58
CA VAL A 177 -3.92 0.06 -5.58
C VAL A 177 -3.25 1.31 -6.14
N ARG A 178 -2.33 1.89 -5.39
CA ARG A 178 -1.66 3.14 -5.70
C ARG A 178 -0.16 3.01 -5.51
N VAL A 179 0.59 3.54 -6.44
CA VAL A 179 2.05 3.65 -6.37
C VAL A 179 2.45 5.10 -6.50
N TRP A 180 3.26 5.57 -5.57
CA TRP A 180 3.74 6.94 -5.48
C TRP A 180 5.26 6.96 -5.52
N ASN A 181 5.88 7.88 -6.24
CA ASN A 181 7.33 8.11 -6.21
C ASN A 181 7.77 9.03 -5.07
N LYS A 182 7.09 8.92 -3.93
CA LYS A 182 7.28 9.73 -2.72
C LYS A 182 6.97 8.91 -1.47
N SER A 183 7.70 9.17 -0.39
CA SER A 183 7.32 8.71 0.95
C SER A 183 6.15 9.57 1.47
N LEU A 184 4.94 9.02 1.49
CA LEU A 184 3.77 9.71 2.01
C LEU A 184 3.76 9.71 3.54
N SER A 185 3.22 10.79 4.12
CA SER A 185 3.03 10.87 5.57
C SER A 185 1.85 9.99 6.03
N LEU A 186 1.90 9.56 7.30
CA LEU A 186 0.77 8.85 7.92
C LEU A 186 -0.53 9.66 7.84
N GLU A 187 -0.44 11.00 8.01
CA GLU A 187 -1.60 11.88 7.90
C GLU A 187 -2.23 11.79 6.52
N THR A 188 -1.42 11.88 5.46
CA THR A 188 -1.89 11.75 4.07
C THR A 188 -2.53 10.38 3.84
N ILE A 189 -1.85 9.30 4.19
CA ILE A 189 -2.35 7.93 4.03
C ILE A 189 -3.67 7.76 4.80
N SER A 190 -3.73 8.12 6.07
CA SER A 190 -4.92 7.96 6.91
C SER A 190 -6.11 8.75 6.40
N LYS A 191 -5.87 9.96 5.90
CA LYS A 191 -6.92 10.83 5.36
C LYS A 191 -7.46 10.31 4.03
N TRP A 192 -6.59 9.79 3.16
CA TRP A 192 -6.95 9.49 1.78
C TRP A 192 -7.18 8.02 1.48
N LYS A 193 -6.85 7.10 2.38
CA LYS A 193 -7.01 5.65 2.16
C LYS A 193 -8.43 5.21 1.79
N SER A 194 -9.47 5.94 2.25
CA SER A 194 -10.87 5.60 2.02
C SER A 194 -11.52 6.41 0.89
N TYR A 195 -10.75 7.22 0.17
CA TYR A 195 -11.25 8.04 -0.92
C TYR A 195 -10.54 7.66 -2.22
N LYS A 196 -11.23 7.82 -3.35
CA LYS A 196 -10.56 7.80 -4.67
C LYS A 196 -9.50 8.91 -4.73
N VAL A 197 -8.47 8.67 -5.53
CA VAL A 197 -7.47 9.71 -5.77
C VAL A 197 -8.07 10.82 -6.62
N LEU A 198 -8.39 11.94 -5.98
CA LEU A 198 -8.93 13.13 -6.61
C LEU A 198 -7.80 14.10 -6.98
N ASP A 199 -8.10 15.08 -7.85
CA ASP A 199 -7.15 16.14 -8.20
C ASP A 199 -6.79 17.03 -7.01
N THR A 200 -7.60 17.03 -5.96
CA THR A 200 -7.34 17.72 -4.69
C THR A 200 -6.38 16.98 -3.76
N HIS A 201 -5.93 15.77 -4.14
CA HIS A 201 -4.95 15.04 -3.34
C HIS A 201 -3.62 15.81 -3.30
N PRO A 202 -3.03 16.10 -2.11
CA PRO A 202 -1.85 16.97 -1.99
C PRO A 202 -0.63 16.44 -2.75
N ASP A 203 -0.51 15.15 -2.89
CA ASP A 203 0.61 14.48 -3.56
C ASP A 203 0.22 13.90 -4.93
N LYS A 204 -0.86 14.37 -5.57
CA LYS A 204 -1.34 13.87 -6.86
C LYS A 204 -0.25 13.82 -7.93
N ALA A 205 0.64 14.80 -7.95
CA ALA A 205 1.77 14.88 -8.89
C ALA A 205 2.81 13.75 -8.72
N ASN A 206 2.80 13.07 -7.58
CA ASN A 206 3.69 11.96 -7.27
C ASN A 206 3.05 10.58 -7.51
N LEU A 207 1.78 10.53 -7.93
CA LEU A 207 1.12 9.29 -8.27
C LEU A 207 1.65 8.77 -9.62
N VAL A 208 2.23 7.59 -9.62
CA VAL A 208 2.82 6.97 -10.82
C VAL A 208 2.00 5.82 -11.37
N ALA A 209 1.19 5.17 -10.53
CA ALA A 209 0.22 4.17 -10.97
C ALA A 209 -1.00 4.14 -10.04
N TYR A 210 -2.18 3.92 -10.62
CA TYR A 210 -3.44 3.82 -9.91
C TYR A 210 -4.38 2.81 -10.57
N TYR A 211 -4.83 1.82 -9.81
CA TYR A 211 -5.73 0.76 -10.24
C TYR A 211 -6.96 0.76 -9.33
N ASP A 212 -8.05 1.34 -9.82
CA ASP A 212 -9.32 1.46 -9.08
C ASP A 212 -10.29 0.30 -9.34
N PHE A 213 -9.98 -0.58 -10.30
CA PHE A 213 -10.73 -1.78 -10.68
C PHE A 213 -12.23 -1.58 -10.94
N GLN A 214 -12.69 -0.35 -11.22
CA GLN A 214 -14.11 -0.06 -11.39
C GLN A 214 -14.65 -0.50 -12.76
N ASN A 215 -13.78 -0.68 -13.74
CA ASN A 215 -14.14 -1.01 -15.12
C ASN A 215 -13.59 -2.38 -15.58
N VAL A 216 -13.35 -3.29 -14.66
CA VAL A 216 -12.93 -4.65 -15.01
C VAL A 216 -14.17 -5.44 -15.43
N THR A 217 -14.25 -5.80 -16.71
CA THR A 217 -15.32 -6.63 -17.31
C THR A 217 -14.90 -8.10 -17.36
#